data_09042e53e9d3c632e7cd890bf4a08774
#
_entry.id   09042e53e9d3c632e7cd890bf4a08774
#
_cell.length_a   1.000
_cell.length_b   1.000
_cell.length_c   1.000
_cell.angle_alpha   90.00
_cell.angle_beta   90.00
_cell.angle_gamma   90.00
#
_symmetry.space_group_name_H-M   'P 1'
#
loop_
_entity.id
_entity.type
_entity.pdbx_description
1 polymer ?
#
loop_
_entity_poly.entity_id
_entity_poly.type
_entity_poly.pdbx_seq_one_letter_code
_entity_poly.pdbx_strand_id
1 'polypeptide(L)'
;PGVTKVTIDWGEMTADERSAVMTRARWNAKEQASDTQVPLNARVLAIASGKGGVGKSSVTVNLAAAIAEQGNIVGVLDADIWGFSIPRMLNMPDRLEAQRVEGSDKPRIIPNERKVGSGLLKVVSTGMLVEDEGTALMWRGLMLTKAVEQFLNDVQWGELDYLLIDMPPGTGDVQMGLARMLPRTDLVIVTTPAVSAQKVAIRAADMARRSFLRVAGVIENMSTFTCEHGSMYELFGNGGGQALATQIGSPLLGNIPIEAAVAHGSDTGEPIVLSKVGAAAEAFAAIAQRIISETVSMQDMVGCSARNEKVVQVSVSQRR
;
A
#
# COMPACT_ATOMS: atom_id res chain seq x y z
N PRO A 1 41.83 -30.25 -7.41
CA PRO A 1 42.10 -29.53 -6.19
C PRO A 1 40.76 -29.10 -5.55
N GLY A 2 40.31 -29.82 -4.53
CA GLY A 2 39.04 -29.58 -3.86
C GLY A 2 39.23 -28.67 -2.64
N VAL A 3 38.23 -27.87 -2.32
CA VAL A 3 38.18 -27.11 -1.07
C VAL A 3 38.07 -28.08 0.10
N THR A 4 39.07 -28.11 0.98
CA THR A 4 39.14 -29.07 2.09
C THR A 4 38.59 -28.50 3.40
N LYS A 5 38.39 -27.18 3.52
CA LYS A 5 37.79 -26.54 4.69
C LYS A 5 37.20 -25.18 4.30
N VAL A 6 35.97 -24.94 4.75
CA VAL A 6 35.30 -23.64 4.65
C VAL A 6 35.00 -23.17 6.07
N THR A 7 35.46 -21.98 6.42
CA THR A 7 35.10 -21.33 7.69
C THR A 7 34.16 -20.17 7.35
N ILE A 8 33.03 -20.08 8.03
CA ILE A 8 32.04 -19.01 7.84
C ILE A 8 32.02 -18.19 9.13
N ASP A 9 32.40 -16.94 9.02
CA ASP A 9 32.28 -15.98 10.11
C ASP A 9 30.95 -15.23 9.97
N TRP A 10 30.14 -15.26 11.00
CA TRP A 10 28.85 -14.62 11.01
C TRP A 10 28.96 -13.26 11.72
N GLY A 11 28.47 -12.21 11.08
CA GLY A 11 28.38 -10.86 11.63
C GLY A 11 26.97 -10.29 11.42
N GLU A 12 26.64 -9.25 12.17
CA GLU A 12 25.42 -8.48 11.95
C GLU A 12 25.65 -7.44 10.85
N MET A 13 24.73 -7.36 9.89
CA MET A 13 24.76 -6.35 8.85
C MET A 13 24.47 -4.96 9.43
N THR A 14 25.19 -3.96 8.97
CA THR A 14 24.86 -2.55 9.19
C THR A 14 23.52 -2.19 8.53
N ALA A 15 22.95 -1.05 8.88
CA ALA A 15 21.70 -0.57 8.25
C ALA A 15 21.84 -0.39 6.73
N ASP A 16 22.99 0.10 6.27
CA ASP A 16 23.27 0.33 4.84
C ASP A 16 23.45 -0.98 4.08
N GLU A 17 24.20 -1.94 4.63
CA GLU A 17 24.34 -3.29 4.06
C GLU A 17 22.99 -4.00 3.96
N ARG A 18 22.17 -3.90 4.99
CA ARG A 18 20.81 -4.48 5.02
C ARG A 18 19.93 -3.83 3.95
N SER A 19 19.99 -2.51 3.78
CA SER A 19 19.29 -1.76 2.73
C SER A 19 19.74 -2.20 1.34
N ALA A 20 21.03 -2.35 1.12
CA ALA A 20 21.59 -2.80 -0.17
C ALA A 20 21.16 -4.23 -0.52
N VAL A 21 21.20 -5.15 0.45
CA VAL A 21 20.73 -6.53 0.25
C VAL A 21 19.25 -6.58 -0.07
N MET A 22 18.43 -5.79 0.64
CA MET A 22 16.99 -5.71 0.40
C MET A 22 16.69 -5.14 -0.99
N THR A 23 17.40 -4.12 -1.42
CA THR A 23 17.27 -3.55 -2.77
C THR A 23 17.61 -4.58 -3.84
N ARG A 24 18.70 -5.34 -3.67
CA ARG A 24 19.10 -6.39 -4.60
C ARG A 24 18.10 -7.56 -4.62
N ALA A 25 17.60 -7.96 -3.47
CA ALA A 25 16.57 -9.00 -3.37
C ALA A 25 15.28 -8.59 -4.12
N ARG A 26 14.87 -7.33 -3.99
CA ARG A 26 13.74 -6.75 -4.74
C ARG A 26 13.97 -6.73 -6.24
N TRP A 27 15.17 -6.38 -6.64
CA TRP A 27 15.55 -6.38 -8.07
C TRP A 27 15.45 -7.79 -8.65
N ASN A 28 16.04 -8.78 -7.99
CA ASN A 28 15.97 -10.19 -8.41
C ASN A 28 14.51 -10.71 -8.42
N ALA A 29 13.72 -10.34 -7.43
CA ALA A 29 12.30 -10.69 -7.38
C ALA A 29 11.50 -10.04 -8.53
N LYS A 30 11.88 -8.83 -8.97
CA LYS A 30 11.28 -8.17 -10.13
C LYS A 30 11.51 -8.94 -11.43
N GLU A 31 12.71 -9.50 -11.64
CA GLU A 31 13.02 -10.30 -12.83
C GLU A 31 12.24 -11.63 -12.87
N GLN A 32 11.77 -12.10 -11.70
CA GLN A 32 10.98 -13.32 -11.54
C GLN A 32 9.47 -13.05 -11.34
N ALA A 33 9.07 -11.78 -11.27
CA ALA A 33 7.67 -11.41 -11.08
C ALA A 33 6.83 -11.80 -12.29
N SER A 34 5.59 -12.20 -12.02
CA SER A 34 4.60 -12.45 -13.06
C SER A 34 4.34 -11.17 -13.85
N ASP A 35 4.17 -11.29 -15.16
CA ASP A 35 3.69 -10.18 -15.98
C ASP A 35 2.30 -9.76 -15.53
N THR A 36 2.18 -8.55 -15.02
CA THR A 36 0.89 -7.95 -14.65
C THR A 36 0.53 -6.82 -15.61
N GLN A 37 -0.75 -6.43 -15.65
CA GLN A 37 -1.21 -5.28 -16.44
C GLN A 37 -0.92 -3.93 -15.74
N VAL A 38 -0.31 -3.96 -14.55
CA VAL A 38 0.09 -2.75 -13.84
C VAL A 38 1.36 -2.18 -14.48
N PRO A 39 1.33 -0.93 -14.99
CA PRO A 39 2.47 -0.32 -15.65
C PRO A 39 3.73 -0.33 -14.77
N LEU A 40 4.89 -0.60 -15.37
CA LEU A 40 6.16 -0.71 -14.64
C LEU A 40 6.59 0.61 -13.96
N ASN A 41 6.18 1.73 -14.51
CA ASN A 41 6.42 3.07 -13.97
C ASN A 41 5.47 3.45 -12.83
N ALA A 42 4.34 2.74 -12.68
CA ALA A 42 3.41 3.02 -11.60
C ALA A 42 4.02 2.74 -10.23
N ARG A 43 3.86 3.66 -9.30
CA ARG A 43 4.20 3.47 -7.89
C ARG A 43 3.12 2.68 -7.19
N VAL A 44 3.47 1.55 -6.59
CA VAL A 44 2.50 0.66 -5.93
C VAL A 44 2.61 0.83 -4.43
N LEU A 45 1.49 1.21 -3.80
CA LEU A 45 1.37 1.40 -2.36
C LEU A 45 0.30 0.45 -1.81
N ALA A 46 0.68 -0.52 -0.99
CA ALA A 46 -0.26 -1.35 -0.27
C ALA A 46 -0.57 -0.70 1.08
N ILE A 47 -1.83 -0.34 1.29
CA ILE A 47 -2.32 0.23 2.53
C ILE A 47 -2.75 -0.90 3.44
N ALA A 48 -2.02 -1.13 4.51
CA ALA A 48 -2.22 -2.24 5.41
C ALA A 48 -2.49 -1.79 6.83
N SER A 49 -3.15 -2.63 7.60
CA SER A 49 -3.34 -2.43 9.02
C SER A 49 -3.22 -3.75 9.76
N GLY A 50 -2.76 -3.68 10.99
CA GLY A 50 -2.71 -4.87 11.84
C GLY A 50 -4.09 -5.31 12.32
N LYS A 51 -5.06 -4.40 12.45
CA LYS A 51 -6.39 -4.59 13.04
C LYS A 51 -7.46 -3.97 12.16
N GLY A 52 -8.64 -4.56 12.12
CA GLY A 52 -9.82 -3.96 11.52
C GLY A 52 -10.31 -2.74 12.32
N GLY A 53 -11.02 -1.82 11.66
CA GLY A 53 -11.63 -0.66 12.30
C GLY A 53 -10.67 0.52 12.57
N VAL A 54 -9.45 0.52 12.02
CA VAL A 54 -8.52 1.66 12.15
C VAL A 54 -8.74 2.73 11.06
N GLY A 55 -9.73 2.57 10.20
CA GLY A 55 -10.04 3.50 9.10
C GLY A 55 -9.14 3.35 7.87
N LYS A 56 -8.58 2.17 7.63
CA LYS A 56 -7.69 1.86 6.51
C LYS A 56 -8.27 2.30 5.15
N SER A 57 -9.48 1.86 4.83
CA SER A 57 -10.15 2.16 3.55
C SER A 57 -10.47 3.66 3.40
N SER A 58 -10.87 4.34 4.47
CA SER A 58 -11.04 5.79 4.48
C SER A 58 -9.72 6.52 4.20
N VAL A 59 -8.61 6.03 4.77
CA VAL A 59 -7.26 6.57 4.46
C VAL A 59 -6.90 6.30 3.00
N THR A 60 -7.14 5.09 2.50
CA THR A 60 -6.87 4.72 1.10
C THR A 60 -7.61 5.65 0.12
N VAL A 61 -8.91 5.85 0.33
CA VAL A 61 -9.76 6.69 -0.51
C VAL A 61 -9.32 8.15 -0.52
N ASN A 62 -9.10 8.72 0.67
CA ASN A 62 -8.69 10.11 0.78
C ASN A 62 -7.28 10.37 0.23
N LEU A 63 -6.34 9.45 0.42
CA LEU A 63 -5.02 9.56 -0.20
C LEU A 63 -5.09 9.43 -1.72
N ALA A 64 -5.87 8.47 -2.25
CA ALA A 64 -6.06 8.33 -3.69
C ALA A 64 -6.65 9.59 -4.31
N ALA A 65 -7.69 10.16 -3.68
CA ALA A 65 -8.32 11.40 -4.12
C ALA A 65 -7.35 12.59 -4.05
N ALA A 66 -6.56 12.71 -2.97
CA ALA A 66 -5.57 13.78 -2.81
C ALA A 66 -4.43 13.71 -3.83
N ILE A 67 -3.99 12.49 -4.17
CA ILE A 67 -2.94 12.28 -5.19
C ILE A 67 -3.50 12.57 -6.59
N ALA A 68 -4.73 12.12 -6.87
CA ALA A 68 -5.39 12.38 -8.16
C ALA A 68 -5.66 13.89 -8.36
N GLU A 69 -6.06 14.60 -7.32
CA GLU A 69 -6.31 16.05 -7.40
C GLU A 69 -5.08 16.83 -7.88
N GLN A 70 -3.89 16.32 -7.64
CA GLN A 70 -2.62 16.90 -8.10
C GLN A 70 -2.27 16.55 -9.56
N GLY A 71 -3.21 15.98 -10.32
CA GLY A 71 -3.06 15.67 -11.75
C GLY A 71 -2.55 14.26 -12.05
N ASN A 72 -2.46 13.39 -11.05
CA ASN A 72 -2.00 12.01 -11.24
C ASN A 72 -3.15 11.07 -11.66
N ILE A 73 -2.81 10.02 -12.39
CA ILE A 73 -3.72 8.89 -12.66
C ILE A 73 -3.50 7.83 -11.59
N VAL A 74 -4.51 7.60 -10.77
CA VAL A 74 -4.41 6.74 -9.58
C VAL A 74 -5.34 5.54 -9.71
N GLY A 75 -4.76 4.34 -9.75
CA GLY A 75 -5.49 3.09 -9.58
C GLY A 75 -5.79 2.84 -8.10
N VAL A 76 -6.98 2.34 -7.81
CA VAL A 76 -7.38 1.88 -6.48
C VAL A 76 -7.90 0.46 -6.59
N LEU A 77 -7.23 -0.47 -5.94
CA LEU A 77 -7.65 -1.86 -5.83
C LEU A 77 -8.11 -2.15 -4.40
N ASP A 78 -9.41 -2.36 -4.22
CA ASP A 78 -9.98 -2.81 -2.95
C ASP A 78 -9.90 -4.34 -2.87
N ALA A 79 -8.96 -4.82 -2.08
CA ALA A 79 -8.72 -6.23 -1.84
C ALA A 79 -9.35 -6.75 -0.54
N ASP A 80 -10.14 -5.93 0.17
CA ASP A 80 -10.84 -6.34 1.40
C ASP A 80 -12.22 -6.92 1.10
N ILE A 81 -12.25 -8.23 0.82
CA ILE A 81 -13.48 -8.92 0.40
C ILE A 81 -14.56 -8.99 1.49
N TRP A 82 -14.16 -8.91 2.76
CA TRP A 82 -15.07 -9.00 3.89
C TRP A 82 -15.63 -7.66 4.33
N GLY A 83 -15.02 -6.58 3.87
CA GLY A 83 -15.35 -5.23 4.26
C GLY A 83 -15.15 -4.23 3.12
N PHE A 84 -15.36 -4.68 1.88
CA PHE A 84 -15.26 -3.78 0.73
C PHE A 84 -16.18 -2.57 0.93
N SER A 85 -15.61 -1.40 0.76
CA SER A 85 -16.33 -0.15 1.02
C SER A 85 -15.93 0.98 0.06
N ILE A 86 -14.83 0.79 -0.68
CA ILE A 86 -14.27 1.82 -1.55
C ILE A 86 -15.22 2.27 -2.65
N PRO A 87 -15.98 1.40 -3.34
CA PRO A 87 -16.93 1.85 -4.36
C PRO A 87 -17.95 2.85 -3.80
N ARG A 88 -18.54 2.55 -2.65
CA ARG A 88 -19.48 3.45 -1.97
C ARG A 88 -18.81 4.75 -1.55
N MET A 89 -17.62 4.69 -0.94
CA MET A 89 -16.87 5.86 -0.49
C MET A 89 -16.44 6.79 -1.64
N LEU A 90 -16.48 6.31 -2.88
CA LEU A 90 -16.15 7.08 -4.08
C LEU A 90 -17.35 7.32 -4.99
N ASN A 91 -18.56 6.96 -4.57
CA ASN A 91 -19.78 7.01 -5.37
C ASN A 91 -19.58 6.38 -6.77
N MET A 92 -18.98 5.18 -6.78
CA MET A 92 -18.69 4.41 -7.99
C MET A 92 -19.79 3.39 -8.26
N PRO A 93 -19.99 2.99 -9.54
CA PRO A 93 -20.86 1.87 -9.86
C PRO A 93 -20.46 0.58 -9.15
N ASP A 94 -21.46 -0.24 -8.79
CA ASP A 94 -21.24 -1.49 -8.05
C ASP A 94 -20.77 -2.65 -8.93
N ARG A 95 -20.71 -2.46 -10.25
CA ARG A 95 -20.34 -3.51 -11.20
C ARG A 95 -19.18 -3.10 -12.09
N LEU A 96 -18.38 -4.10 -12.48
CA LEU A 96 -17.32 -3.97 -13.46
C LEU A 96 -17.82 -4.41 -14.83
N GLU A 97 -17.40 -3.67 -15.83
CA GLU A 97 -17.60 -4.06 -17.22
C GLU A 97 -16.41 -4.89 -17.72
N ALA A 98 -16.69 -5.86 -18.60
CA ALA A 98 -15.66 -6.63 -19.27
C ALA A 98 -15.79 -6.45 -20.79
N GLN A 99 -14.68 -6.12 -21.45
CA GLN A 99 -14.64 -5.92 -22.89
C GLN A 99 -13.72 -6.96 -23.55
N ARG A 100 -14.11 -7.43 -24.72
CA ARG A 100 -13.23 -8.23 -25.57
C ARG A 100 -12.24 -7.28 -26.26
N VAL A 101 -10.96 -7.52 -26.02
CA VAL A 101 -9.87 -6.79 -26.67
C VAL A 101 -9.38 -7.63 -27.84
N GLU A 102 -9.20 -7.00 -28.99
CA GLU A 102 -8.69 -7.64 -30.21
C GLU A 102 -7.29 -8.22 -29.94
N GLY A 103 -7.09 -9.51 -30.23
CA GLY A 103 -5.84 -10.21 -29.95
C GLY A 103 -5.72 -10.83 -28.53
N SER A 104 -6.76 -10.77 -27.72
CA SER A 104 -6.79 -11.44 -26.39
C SER A 104 -7.86 -12.53 -26.38
N ASP A 105 -7.49 -13.73 -25.94
CA ASP A 105 -8.44 -14.86 -25.78
C ASP A 105 -9.40 -14.65 -24.60
N LYS A 106 -9.10 -13.72 -23.70
CA LYS A 106 -9.89 -13.42 -22.50
C LYS A 106 -10.41 -11.99 -22.53
N PRO A 107 -11.65 -11.75 -22.06
CA PRO A 107 -12.14 -10.40 -21.86
C PRO A 107 -11.28 -9.67 -20.82
N ARG A 108 -11.08 -8.37 -21.01
CA ARG A 108 -10.41 -7.50 -20.04
C ARG A 108 -11.44 -6.80 -19.18
N ILE A 109 -11.13 -6.67 -17.90
CA ILE A 109 -11.94 -5.92 -16.94
C ILE A 109 -11.62 -4.44 -17.10
N ILE A 110 -12.66 -3.62 -17.26
CA ILE A 110 -12.51 -2.17 -17.33
C ILE A 110 -12.71 -1.59 -15.94
N PRO A 111 -11.73 -0.84 -15.39
CA PRO A 111 -11.91 -0.18 -14.10
C PRO A 111 -12.95 0.91 -14.19
N ASN A 112 -13.70 1.13 -13.12
CA ASN A 112 -14.58 2.29 -13.02
C ASN A 112 -13.75 3.56 -12.87
N GLU A 113 -14.11 4.63 -13.60
CA GLU A 113 -13.33 5.86 -13.63
C GLU A 113 -14.09 7.04 -13.02
N ARG A 114 -13.36 7.86 -12.25
CA ARG A 114 -13.85 9.13 -11.69
C ARG A 114 -12.81 10.21 -11.85
N LYS A 115 -13.17 11.32 -12.46
CA LYS A 115 -12.31 12.52 -12.53
C LYS A 115 -12.26 13.20 -11.16
N VAL A 116 -11.06 13.57 -10.76
CA VAL A 116 -10.79 14.30 -9.50
C VAL A 116 -9.80 15.42 -9.79
N GLY A 117 -10.26 16.66 -9.71
CA GLY A 117 -9.43 17.80 -10.12
C GLY A 117 -8.95 17.66 -11.57
N SER A 118 -7.63 17.70 -11.76
CA SER A 118 -6.98 17.47 -13.06
C SER A 118 -6.56 16.02 -13.31
N GLY A 119 -6.75 15.14 -12.32
CA GLY A 119 -6.38 13.72 -12.42
C GLY A 119 -7.57 12.78 -12.56
N LEU A 120 -7.28 11.49 -12.41
CA LEU A 120 -8.24 10.41 -12.63
C LEU A 120 -8.06 9.32 -11.58
N LEU A 121 -9.17 8.84 -11.04
CA LEU A 121 -9.24 7.59 -10.27
C LEU A 121 -9.71 6.46 -11.17
N LYS A 122 -9.06 5.29 -11.10
CA LYS A 122 -9.45 4.03 -11.73
C LYS A 122 -9.66 3.01 -10.63
N VAL A 123 -10.90 2.58 -10.40
CA VAL A 123 -11.28 1.82 -9.21
C VAL A 123 -11.77 0.43 -9.58
N VAL A 124 -11.23 -0.56 -8.87
CA VAL A 124 -11.66 -1.96 -8.93
C VAL A 124 -11.79 -2.47 -7.50
N SER A 125 -12.89 -3.13 -7.20
CA SER A 125 -13.14 -3.73 -5.88
C SER A 125 -13.58 -5.18 -6.02
N THR A 126 -13.16 -5.99 -5.05
CA THR A 126 -13.64 -7.37 -4.92
C THR A 126 -15.15 -7.41 -4.70
N GLY A 127 -15.74 -6.37 -4.10
CA GLY A 127 -17.19 -6.20 -3.95
C GLY A 127 -17.95 -6.10 -5.27
N MET A 128 -17.31 -5.61 -6.32
CA MET A 128 -17.91 -5.49 -7.66
C MET A 128 -18.06 -6.84 -8.39
N LEU A 129 -17.51 -7.93 -7.83
CA LEU A 129 -17.68 -9.31 -8.32
C LEU A 129 -18.88 -10.01 -7.69
N VAL A 130 -19.54 -9.37 -6.74
CA VAL A 130 -20.66 -9.93 -5.97
C VAL A 130 -21.96 -9.33 -6.46
N GLU A 131 -23.00 -10.15 -6.61
CA GLU A 131 -24.31 -9.68 -7.08
C GLU A 131 -25.09 -8.87 -6.03
N ASP A 132 -24.80 -9.08 -4.74
CA ASP A 132 -25.46 -8.40 -3.62
C ASP A 132 -24.48 -8.22 -2.45
N GLU A 133 -24.34 -7.00 -1.95
CA GLU A 133 -23.52 -6.66 -0.76
C GLU A 133 -23.90 -7.45 0.49
N GLY A 134 -25.16 -7.89 0.60
CA GLY A 134 -25.67 -8.70 1.69
C GLY A 134 -25.28 -10.18 1.62
N THR A 135 -24.69 -10.65 0.52
CA THR A 135 -24.33 -12.05 0.35
C THR A 135 -23.01 -12.37 1.06
N ALA A 136 -23.08 -13.17 2.10
CA ALA A 136 -21.88 -13.66 2.79
C ALA A 136 -21.07 -14.58 1.88
N LEU A 137 -19.97 -14.09 1.38
CA LEU A 137 -19.04 -14.88 0.56
C LEU A 137 -18.17 -15.76 1.46
N MET A 138 -18.30 -17.07 1.33
CA MET A 138 -17.42 -18.04 1.99
C MET A 138 -16.09 -18.22 1.20
N TRP A 139 -15.36 -17.11 1.03
CA TRP A 139 -14.07 -17.16 0.35
C TRP A 139 -12.97 -17.52 1.36
N ARG A 140 -12.19 -18.52 1.05
CA ARG A 140 -11.00 -18.89 1.83
C ARG A 140 -9.79 -18.09 1.32
N GLY A 141 -8.77 -17.87 2.16
CA GLY A 141 -7.61 -17.02 1.87
C GLY A 141 -6.95 -17.21 0.49
N LEU A 142 -6.87 -18.44 -0.01
CA LEU A 142 -6.36 -18.72 -1.36
C LEU A 142 -7.23 -18.16 -2.50
N MET A 143 -8.53 -18.04 -2.31
CA MET A 143 -9.43 -17.44 -3.31
C MET A 143 -9.25 -15.93 -3.37
N LEU A 144 -9.01 -15.30 -2.24
CA LEU A 144 -8.72 -13.87 -2.15
C LEU A 144 -7.41 -13.53 -2.88
N THR A 145 -6.35 -14.31 -2.65
CA THR A 145 -5.09 -14.13 -3.39
C THR A 145 -5.29 -14.28 -4.89
N LYS A 146 -6.12 -15.24 -5.33
CA LYS A 146 -6.45 -15.42 -6.76
C LYS A 146 -7.25 -14.26 -7.32
N ALA A 147 -8.20 -13.68 -6.55
CA ALA A 147 -8.95 -12.51 -7.01
C ALA A 147 -8.04 -11.29 -7.20
N VAL A 148 -7.13 -11.04 -6.25
CA VAL A 148 -6.12 -9.99 -6.39
C VAL A 148 -5.21 -10.25 -7.60
N GLU A 149 -4.75 -11.48 -7.78
CA GLU A 149 -3.97 -11.90 -8.94
C GLU A 149 -4.73 -11.65 -10.25
N GLN A 150 -6.01 -12.00 -10.30
CA GLN A 150 -6.85 -11.76 -11.46
C GLN A 150 -6.98 -10.26 -11.75
N PHE A 151 -7.20 -9.41 -10.74
CA PHE A 151 -7.27 -7.97 -10.95
C PHE A 151 -5.95 -7.35 -11.41
N LEU A 152 -4.83 -7.86 -10.96
CA LEU A 152 -3.52 -7.40 -11.42
C LEU A 152 -3.23 -7.83 -12.87
N ASN A 153 -3.77 -8.98 -13.32
CA ASN A 153 -3.51 -9.55 -14.64
C ASN A 153 -4.58 -9.22 -15.69
N ASP A 154 -5.85 -9.12 -15.30
CA ASP A 154 -6.98 -9.04 -16.23
C ASP A 154 -7.60 -7.65 -16.33
N VAL A 155 -7.32 -6.74 -15.36
CA VAL A 155 -7.80 -5.35 -15.42
C VAL A 155 -6.97 -4.55 -16.41
N GLN A 156 -7.65 -3.82 -17.28
CA GLN A 156 -7.03 -2.88 -18.23
C GLN A 156 -6.68 -1.57 -17.51
N TRP A 157 -5.62 -1.60 -16.69
CA TRP A 157 -5.19 -0.42 -15.94
C TRP A 157 -4.77 0.74 -16.84
N GLY A 158 -4.15 0.45 -18.01
CA GLY A 158 -3.62 1.47 -18.91
C GLY A 158 -2.54 2.31 -18.21
N GLU A 159 -2.52 3.62 -18.47
CA GLU A 159 -1.59 4.52 -17.78
C GLU A 159 -1.96 4.70 -16.32
N LEU A 160 -0.98 4.59 -15.45
CA LEU A 160 -1.05 4.86 -14.02
C LEU A 160 0.23 5.53 -13.54
N ASP A 161 0.09 6.53 -12.66
CA ASP A 161 1.19 7.08 -11.86
C ASP A 161 1.29 6.34 -10.53
N TYR A 162 0.15 6.00 -9.94
CA TYR A 162 0.04 5.29 -8.66
C TYR A 162 -0.97 4.15 -8.71
N LEU A 163 -0.70 3.09 -7.95
CA LEU A 163 -1.67 2.05 -7.62
C LEU A 163 -1.73 1.92 -6.10
N LEU A 164 -2.85 2.29 -5.50
CA LEU A 164 -3.14 2.08 -4.09
C LEU A 164 -3.93 0.78 -3.93
N ILE A 165 -3.45 -0.11 -3.08
CA ILE A 165 -4.10 -1.39 -2.81
C ILE A 165 -4.58 -1.39 -1.36
N ASP A 166 -5.89 -1.38 -1.16
CA ASP A 166 -6.52 -1.50 0.15
C ASP A 166 -6.49 -2.96 0.60
N MET A 167 -5.59 -3.29 1.52
CA MET A 167 -5.34 -4.66 1.96
C MET A 167 -6.41 -5.12 2.96
N PRO A 168 -6.78 -6.40 2.99
CA PRO A 168 -7.61 -6.92 4.08
C PRO A 168 -6.90 -6.73 5.42
N PRO A 169 -7.65 -6.60 6.52
CA PRO A 169 -7.06 -6.52 7.85
C PRO A 169 -6.31 -7.80 8.21
N GLY A 170 -5.18 -7.66 8.90
CA GLY A 170 -4.30 -8.81 9.19
C GLY A 170 -3.16 -8.91 8.18
N THR A 171 -2.58 -10.08 8.02
CA THR A 171 -1.25 -10.13 7.40
C THR A 171 -1.04 -11.30 6.46
N GLY A 172 -1.86 -12.11 6.20
CA GLY A 172 -1.57 -13.43 5.69
C GLY A 172 -1.24 -13.53 4.20
N ASP A 173 -2.00 -14.37 3.54
CA ASP A 173 -1.72 -14.89 2.21
C ASP A 173 -1.74 -13.82 1.12
N VAL A 174 -2.59 -12.77 1.28
CA VAL A 174 -2.69 -11.68 0.29
C VAL A 174 -1.40 -10.86 0.23
N GLN A 175 -0.81 -10.55 1.40
CA GLN A 175 0.44 -9.78 1.45
C GLN A 175 1.60 -10.58 0.81
N MET A 176 1.68 -11.89 1.06
CA MET A 176 2.68 -12.75 0.41
C MET A 176 2.41 -12.90 -1.09
N GLY A 177 1.15 -13.03 -1.49
CA GLY A 177 0.75 -13.06 -2.89
C GLY A 177 1.16 -11.79 -3.62
N LEU A 178 0.84 -10.63 -3.04
CA LEU A 178 1.21 -9.33 -3.58
C LEU A 178 2.73 -9.15 -3.70
N ALA A 179 3.50 -9.58 -2.70
CA ALA A 179 4.96 -9.51 -2.75
C ALA A 179 5.58 -10.33 -3.89
N ARG A 180 4.94 -11.42 -4.28
CA ARG A 180 5.37 -12.24 -5.43
C ARG A 180 5.00 -11.60 -6.76
N MET A 181 3.78 -11.06 -6.87
CA MET A 181 3.26 -10.49 -8.12
C MET A 181 3.81 -9.08 -8.39
N LEU A 182 3.93 -8.27 -7.35
CA LEU A 182 4.40 -6.89 -7.40
C LEU A 182 5.49 -6.63 -6.34
N PRO A 183 6.70 -7.17 -6.50
CA PRO A 183 7.78 -7.03 -5.50
C PRO A 183 8.26 -5.58 -5.31
N ARG A 184 7.85 -4.67 -6.21
CA ARG A 184 8.09 -3.22 -6.09
C ARG A 184 7.11 -2.51 -5.15
N THR A 185 6.15 -3.21 -4.58
CA THR A 185 5.16 -2.63 -3.68
C THR A 185 5.81 -2.09 -2.41
N ASP A 186 5.44 -0.87 -2.05
CA ASP A 186 5.74 -0.27 -0.77
C ASP A 186 4.53 -0.39 0.15
N LEU A 187 4.77 -0.71 1.42
CA LEU A 187 3.71 -0.85 2.41
C LEU A 187 3.58 0.44 3.22
N VAL A 188 2.36 0.96 3.32
CA VAL A 188 1.98 2.03 4.25
C VAL A 188 1.13 1.41 5.35
N ILE A 189 1.52 1.58 6.60
CA ILE A 189 0.83 1.00 7.75
C ILE A 189 -0.07 2.03 8.39
N VAL A 190 -1.37 1.75 8.44
CA VAL A 190 -2.37 2.56 9.15
C VAL A 190 -2.60 1.98 10.54
N THR A 191 -2.49 2.83 11.56
CA THR A 191 -2.75 2.49 12.95
C THR A 191 -3.57 3.59 13.62
N THR A 192 -3.96 3.35 14.88
CA THR A 192 -4.50 4.38 15.77
C THR A 192 -3.55 4.55 16.95
N PRO A 193 -3.70 5.59 17.81
CA PRO A 193 -2.87 5.77 19.00
C PRO A 193 -2.93 4.59 19.98
N ALA A 194 -3.97 3.76 19.92
CA ALA A 194 -4.19 2.67 20.87
C ALA A 194 -3.07 1.61 20.82
N VAL A 195 -2.52 1.26 21.98
CA VAL A 195 -1.45 0.25 22.13
C VAL A 195 -1.82 -1.10 21.51
N SER A 196 -3.10 -1.49 21.59
CA SER A 196 -3.58 -2.73 20.99
C SER A 196 -3.45 -2.75 19.47
N ALA A 197 -3.66 -1.60 18.80
CA ALA A 197 -3.49 -1.47 17.35
C ALA A 197 -2.00 -1.55 16.97
N GLN A 198 -1.12 -0.90 17.72
CA GLN A 198 0.32 -0.91 17.48
C GLN A 198 0.92 -2.31 17.54
N LYS A 199 0.58 -3.09 18.58
CA LYS A 199 1.09 -4.47 18.74
C LYS A 199 0.79 -5.38 17.57
N VAL A 200 -0.36 -5.18 16.92
CA VAL A 200 -0.72 -5.96 15.73
C VAL A 200 -0.08 -5.38 14.46
N ALA A 201 0.06 -4.06 14.38
CA ALA A 201 0.73 -3.39 13.26
C ALA A 201 2.21 -3.77 13.14
N ILE A 202 2.90 -4.03 14.27
CA ILE A 202 4.28 -4.56 14.27
C ILE A 202 4.35 -5.89 13.51
N ARG A 203 3.35 -6.76 13.64
CA ARG A 203 3.31 -8.04 12.91
C ARG A 203 3.17 -7.83 11.41
N ALA A 204 2.39 -6.82 10.99
CA ALA A 204 2.28 -6.45 9.58
C ALA A 204 3.62 -5.97 9.02
N ALA A 205 4.36 -5.16 9.78
CA ALA A 205 5.69 -4.71 9.40
C ALA A 205 6.72 -5.86 9.34
N ASP A 206 6.68 -6.79 10.30
CA ASP A 206 7.56 -7.97 10.29
C ASP A 206 7.27 -8.87 9.08
N MET A 207 6.00 -9.11 8.77
CA MET A 207 5.60 -9.87 7.60
C MET A 207 6.07 -9.19 6.29
N ALA A 208 5.92 -7.87 6.19
CA ALA A 208 6.41 -7.11 5.04
C ALA A 208 7.92 -7.34 4.83
N ARG A 209 8.71 -7.24 5.90
CA ARG A 209 10.16 -7.48 5.85
C ARG A 209 10.50 -8.88 5.42
N ARG A 210 9.82 -9.89 5.95
CA ARG A 210 10.00 -11.30 5.56
C ARG A 210 9.62 -11.55 4.10
N SER A 211 8.70 -10.76 3.56
CA SER A 211 8.28 -10.79 2.16
C SER A 211 9.08 -9.83 1.27
N PHE A 212 10.16 -9.24 1.79
CA PHE A 212 11.01 -8.26 1.10
C PHE A 212 10.29 -6.99 0.63
N LEU A 213 9.13 -6.66 1.21
CA LEU A 213 8.44 -5.40 0.97
C LEU A 213 9.03 -4.30 1.86
N ARG A 214 9.16 -3.09 1.31
CA ARG A 214 9.57 -1.92 2.08
C ARG A 214 8.36 -1.35 2.83
N VAL A 215 8.54 -1.04 4.10
CA VAL A 215 7.58 -0.20 4.81
C VAL A 215 7.92 1.25 4.53
N ALA A 216 7.12 1.92 3.70
CA ALA A 216 7.32 3.32 3.33
C ALA A 216 7.04 4.27 4.49
N GLY A 217 6.11 3.91 5.37
CA GLY A 217 5.83 4.70 6.56
C GLY A 217 4.58 4.27 7.31
N VAL A 218 4.31 5.00 8.39
CA VAL A 218 3.16 4.83 9.27
C VAL A 218 2.24 6.04 9.16
N ILE A 219 0.94 5.82 9.14
CA ILE A 219 -0.09 6.86 9.29
C ILE A 219 -0.84 6.57 10.59
N GLU A 220 -0.88 7.54 11.50
CA GLU A 220 -1.73 7.48 12.67
C GLU A 220 -3.08 8.10 12.34
N ASN A 221 -4.11 7.28 12.24
CA ASN A 221 -5.48 7.73 12.07
C ASN A 221 -6.18 7.85 13.43
N MET A 222 -7.23 8.66 13.52
CA MET A 222 -7.99 8.90 14.74
C MET A 222 -7.08 9.42 15.88
N SER A 223 -6.16 10.33 15.57
CA SER A 223 -5.14 10.82 16.52
C SER A 223 -5.74 11.65 17.65
N THR A 224 -6.48 12.68 17.31
CA THR A 224 -7.10 13.61 18.26
C THR A 224 -8.50 13.97 17.80
N PHE A 225 -9.34 14.40 18.72
CA PHE A 225 -10.65 14.97 18.45
C PHE A 225 -10.69 16.40 19.03
N THR A 226 -11.05 17.37 18.23
CA THR A 226 -11.26 18.74 18.68
C THR A 226 -12.78 19.02 18.72
N CYS A 227 -13.32 19.35 19.88
CA CYS A 227 -14.73 19.70 20.00
C CYS A 227 -14.99 21.12 19.50
N GLU A 228 -16.26 21.48 19.33
CA GLU A 228 -16.73 22.81 18.88
C GLU A 228 -16.29 23.99 19.76
N HIS A 229 -15.90 23.73 21.01
CA HIS A 229 -15.35 24.73 21.93
C HIS A 229 -13.81 24.85 21.82
N GLY A 230 -13.18 24.13 20.89
CA GLY A 230 -11.72 24.15 20.69
C GLY A 230 -10.93 23.29 21.65
N SER A 231 -11.58 22.53 22.56
CA SER A 231 -10.89 21.60 23.46
C SER A 231 -10.47 20.35 22.69
N MET A 232 -9.23 19.91 22.90
CA MET A 232 -8.65 18.75 22.25
C MET A 232 -8.70 17.53 23.18
N TYR A 233 -9.10 16.38 22.63
CA TYR A 233 -9.24 15.12 23.37
C TYR A 233 -8.47 14.01 22.66
N GLU A 234 -7.76 13.20 23.43
CA GLU A 234 -6.99 12.03 22.99
C GLU A 234 -7.80 10.75 23.24
N LEU A 235 -8.88 10.56 22.47
CA LEU A 235 -9.87 9.51 22.71
C LEU A 235 -9.29 8.09 22.68
N PHE A 236 -8.25 7.86 21.90
CA PHE A 236 -7.55 6.57 21.76
C PHE A 236 -6.12 6.59 22.30
N GLY A 237 -5.75 7.62 23.06
CA GLY A 237 -4.37 7.87 23.52
C GLY A 237 -3.60 8.77 22.57
N ASN A 238 -2.29 8.84 22.75
CA ASN A 238 -1.41 9.78 22.06
C ASN A 238 -0.10 9.11 21.63
N GLY A 239 0.45 9.55 20.49
CA GLY A 239 1.81 9.22 20.03
C GLY A 239 2.04 7.76 19.64
N GLY A 240 1.01 6.96 19.51
CA GLY A 240 1.14 5.56 19.16
C GLY A 240 1.71 5.32 17.78
N GLY A 241 1.34 6.15 16.80
CA GLY A 241 1.92 6.09 15.45
C GLY A 241 3.41 6.40 15.44
N GLN A 242 3.84 7.41 16.20
CA GLN A 242 5.27 7.74 16.34
C GLN A 242 6.05 6.62 17.04
N ALA A 243 5.48 6.04 18.10
CA ALA A 243 6.10 4.92 18.80
C ALA A 243 6.26 3.70 17.87
N LEU A 244 5.22 3.37 17.10
CA LEU A 244 5.27 2.31 16.09
C LEU A 244 6.32 2.62 15.00
N ALA A 245 6.32 3.83 14.44
CA ALA A 245 7.25 4.27 13.40
C ALA A 245 8.71 4.11 13.85
N THR A 246 9.01 4.55 15.08
CA THR A 246 10.33 4.38 15.69
C THR A 246 10.69 2.91 15.87
N GLN A 247 9.76 2.11 16.39
CA GLN A 247 10.01 0.68 16.66
C GLN A 247 10.27 -0.12 15.39
N ILE A 248 9.57 0.21 14.29
CA ILE A 248 9.77 -0.48 13.01
C ILE A 248 10.83 0.20 12.13
N GLY A 249 11.46 1.30 12.58
CA GLY A 249 12.47 2.03 11.80
C GLY A 249 11.95 2.58 10.48
N SER A 250 10.72 3.13 10.49
CA SER A 250 10.08 3.74 9.33
C SER A 250 9.54 5.12 9.68
N PRO A 251 9.39 6.08 8.74
CA PRO A 251 8.89 7.41 9.06
C PRO A 251 7.41 7.39 9.49
N LEU A 252 7.02 8.29 10.38
CA LEU A 252 5.62 8.67 10.56
C LEU A 252 5.26 9.64 9.44
N LEU A 253 4.34 9.25 8.55
CA LEU A 253 3.91 10.08 7.41
C LEU A 253 2.99 11.22 7.84
N GLY A 254 2.18 11.00 8.87
CA GLY A 254 1.31 12.02 9.45
C GLY A 254 0.29 11.45 10.41
N ASN A 255 -0.44 12.38 11.05
CA ASN A 255 -1.52 12.11 11.99
C ASN A 255 -2.81 12.69 11.44
N ILE A 256 -3.87 11.89 11.40
CA ILE A 256 -5.19 12.29 10.92
C ILE A 256 -6.11 12.42 12.12
N PRO A 257 -6.68 13.61 12.39
CA PRO A 257 -7.60 13.80 13.49
C PRO A 257 -8.96 13.14 13.22
N ILE A 258 -9.74 13.00 14.29
CA ILE A 258 -11.13 12.55 14.20
C ILE A 258 -11.99 13.74 13.85
N GLU A 259 -12.69 13.66 12.73
CA GLU A 259 -13.71 14.63 12.32
C GLU A 259 -14.94 13.89 11.79
N ALA A 260 -16.14 14.32 12.19
CA ALA A 260 -17.40 13.76 11.71
C ALA A 260 -17.54 13.86 10.17
N ALA A 261 -16.93 14.89 9.58
CA ALA A 261 -16.91 15.12 8.14
C ALA A 261 -16.22 13.98 7.36
N VAL A 262 -15.25 13.28 7.97
CA VAL A 262 -14.60 12.10 7.34
C VAL A 262 -15.60 10.96 7.16
N ALA A 263 -16.41 10.68 8.19
CA ALA A 263 -17.44 9.65 8.12
C ALA A 263 -18.55 10.06 7.13
N HIS A 264 -19.01 11.31 7.22
CA HIS A 264 -20.03 11.84 6.30
C HIS A 264 -19.58 11.76 4.84
N GLY A 265 -18.33 12.16 4.53
CA GLY A 265 -17.75 12.06 3.19
C GLY A 265 -17.68 10.61 2.70
N SER A 266 -17.35 9.67 3.59
CA SER A 266 -17.35 8.24 3.26
C SER A 266 -18.74 7.69 2.95
N ASP A 267 -19.77 8.19 3.63
CA ASP A 267 -21.17 7.76 3.44
C ASP A 267 -21.81 8.39 2.20
N THR A 268 -21.42 9.59 1.85
CA THR A 268 -21.95 10.33 0.69
C THR A 268 -21.14 10.09 -0.60
N GLY A 269 -20.01 9.38 -0.51
CA GLY A 269 -19.12 9.14 -1.66
C GLY A 269 -18.28 10.34 -2.07
N GLU A 270 -18.11 11.32 -1.16
CA GLU A 270 -17.31 12.52 -1.37
C GLU A 270 -16.14 12.57 -0.37
N PRO A 271 -14.95 12.10 -0.75
CA PRO A 271 -13.77 12.11 0.14
C PRO A 271 -13.51 13.48 0.73
N ILE A 272 -13.31 13.56 2.05
CA ILE A 272 -13.19 14.84 2.78
C ILE A 272 -12.05 15.71 2.25
N VAL A 273 -10.97 15.11 1.76
CA VAL A 273 -9.82 15.83 1.21
C VAL A 273 -10.20 16.76 0.06
N LEU A 274 -11.24 16.42 -0.70
CA LEU A 274 -11.72 17.22 -1.83
C LEU A 274 -12.49 18.47 -1.39
N SER A 275 -13.01 18.51 -0.16
CA SER A 275 -13.62 19.69 0.41
C SER A 275 -12.62 20.79 0.71
N LYS A 276 -11.34 20.42 0.95
CA LYS A 276 -10.25 21.34 1.40
C LYS A 276 -10.56 22.05 2.71
N VAL A 277 -11.49 21.54 3.50
CA VAL A 277 -11.95 22.13 4.74
C VAL A 277 -11.79 21.13 5.89
N GLY A 278 -11.20 21.62 6.98
CA GLY A 278 -10.99 20.84 8.20
C GLY A 278 -9.58 20.25 8.32
N ALA A 279 -9.21 19.98 9.56
CA ALA A 279 -7.87 19.49 9.88
C ALA A 279 -7.60 18.09 9.31
N ALA A 280 -8.64 17.26 9.16
CA ALA A 280 -8.50 15.96 8.52
C ALA A 280 -8.20 16.11 7.01
N ALA A 281 -8.88 17.01 6.30
CA ALA A 281 -8.62 17.28 4.89
C ALA A 281 -7.17 17.78 4.68
N GLU A 282 -6.71 18.70 5.51
CA GLU A 282 -5.34 19.21 5.49
C GLU A 282 -4.32 18.09 5.77
N ALA A 283 -4.59 17.22 6.75
CA ALA A 283 -3.72 16.10 7.09
C ALA A 283 -3.60 15.11 5.92
N PHE A 284 -4.71 14.74 5.27
CA PHE A 284 -4.69 13.86 4.09
C PHE A 284 -3.90 14.48 2.94
N ALA A 285 -4.10 15.77 2.66
CA ALA A 285 -3.38 16.49 1.61
C ALA A 285 -1.86 16.54 1.90
N ALA A 286 -1.47 16.83 3.15
CA ALA A 286 -0.08 16.85 3.57
C ALA A 286 0.59 15.46 3.46
N ILE A 287 -0.10 14.40 3.88
CA ILE A 287 0.40 13.03 3.75
C ILE A 287 0.56 12.64 2.27
N ALA A 288 -0.42 12.96 1.43
CA ALA A 288 -0.34 12.72 -0.01
C ALA A 288 0.85 13.44 -0.65
N GLN A 289 1.04 14.73 -0.33
CA GLN A 289 2.18 15.52 -0.80
C GLN A 289 3.52 14.89 -0.36
N ARG A 290 3.58 14.41 0.87
CA ARG A 290 4.77 13.72 1.38
C ARG A 290 5.04 12.41 0.64
N ILE A 291 4.01 11.62 0.38
CA ILE A 291 4.12 10.39 -0.42
C ILE A 291 4.64 10.71 -1.83
N ILE A 292 4.14 11.78 -2.46
CA ILE A 292 4.58 12.18 -3.80
C ILE A 292 6.04 12.62 -3.80
N SER A 293 6.47 13.41 -2.80
CA SER A 293 7.81 13.98 -2.74
C SER A 293 8.89 13.03 -2.22
N GLU A 294 8.55 12.15 -1.27
CA GLU A 294 9.53 11.29 -0.58
C GLU A 294 9.64 9.87 -1.18
N THR A 295 8.65 9.43 -1.94
CA THR A 295 8.73 8.14 -2.61
C THR A 295 9.59 8.26 -3.87
N VAL A 296 10.85 7.83 -3.77
CA VAL A 296 11.79 7.76 -4.90
C VAL A 296 11.26 6.82 -5.97
N SER A 297 11.17 7.27 -7.22
CA SER A 297 10.76 6.40 -8.32
C SER A 297 11.78 5.27 -8.52
N MET A 298 11.31 4.11 -9.02
CA MET A 298 12.23 2.99 -9.33
C MET A 298 13.27 3.37 -10.39
N GLN A 299 13.00 4.36 -11.26
CA GLN A 299 13.94 4.86 -12.24
C GLN A 299 15.11 5.60 -11.57
N ASP A 300 14.86 6.34 -10.50
CA ASP A 300 15.91 7.02 -9.74
C ASP A 300 16.75 6.03 -8.93
N MET A 301 16.17 4.90 -8.50
CA MET A 301 16.91 3.81 -7.84
C MET A 301 17.86 3.07 -8.78
N VAL A 302 17.54 2.94 -10.07
CA VAL A 302 18.43 2.35 -11.09
C VAL A 302 19.69 3.20 -11.26
N GLY A 303 19.54 4.52 -11.25
CA GLY A 303 20.68 5.46 -11.33
C GLY A 303 21.61 5.40 -10.12
N CYS A 304 21.10 5.10 -8.93
CA CYS A 304 21.90 4.94 -7.70
C CYS A 304 22.62 3.58 -7.65
N SER A 305 21.98 2.51 -8.11
CA SER A 305 22.57 1.15 -8.08
C SER A 305 23.73 0.98 -9.02
N ALA A 306 23.75 1.68 -10.17
CA ALA A 306 24.84 1.64 -11.14
C ALA A 306 26.13 2.32 -10.64
N ARG A 307 26.06 3.13 -9.56
CA ARG A 307 27.22 3.81 -8.97
C ARG A 307 27.90 3.07 -7.83
N ASN A 308 27.30 2.00 -7.30
CA ASN A 308 27.81 1.22 -6.16
C ASN A 308 28.23 -0.21 -6.52
N GLU A 309 28.85 -0.42 -7.69
CA GLU A 309 29.65 -1.62 -7.93
C GLU A 309 30.96 -1.58 -7.12
N LYS A 310 30.86 -1.67 -5.82
CA LYS A 310 31.95 -2.25 -5.01
C LYS A 310 31.66 -3.73 -4.90
N VAL A 311 32.21 -4.45 -5.87
CA VAL A 311 32.34 -5.91 -5.82
C VAL A 311 33.00 -6.27 -4.49
N VAL A 312 32.30 -7.01 -3.66
CA VAL A 312 32.92 -7.69 -2.52
C VAL A 312 33.85 -8.74 -3.12
N GLN A 313 35.14 -8.45 -3.21
CA GLN A 313 36.14 -9.45 -3.57
C GLN A 313 36.25 -10.45 -2.42
N VAL A 314 35.69 -11.63 -2.65
CA VAL A 314 35.99 -12.79 -1.83
C VAL A 314 37.39 -13.25 -2.17
N SER A 315 38.38 -12.90 -1.33
CA SER A 315 39.73 -13.42 -1.48
C SER A 315 39.77 -14.87 -1.01
N VAL A 316 39.89 -15.79 -1.96
CA VAL A 316 40.22 -17.19 -1.67
C VAL A 316 41.74 -17.29 -1.55
N SER A 317 42.26 -17.36 -0.34
CA SER A 317 43.70 -17.61 -0.11
C SER A 317 43.97 -19.11 -0.30
N GLN A 318 44.64 -19.44 -1.38
CA GLN A 318 45.26 -20.75 -1.55
C GLN A 318 46.60 -20.75 -0.79
N ARG A 319 46.70 -21.47 0.30
CA ARG A 319 47.99 -21.87 0.84
C ARG A 319 48.37 -23.22 0.23
N ARG A 320 49.54 -23.21 -0.39
CA ARG A 320 50.25 -24.41 -0.85
C ARG A 320 50.67 -25.31 0.30
#